data_e32302e9e0cb9ae8a06d468ecd44f76f
#
_entry.id   e32302e9e0cb9ae8a06d468ecd44f76f
#
_cell.length_a   1.000
_cell.length_b   1.000
_cell.length_c   1.000
_cell.angle_alpha   90.00
_cell.angle_beta   90.00
_cell.angle_gamma   90.00
#
_symmetry.space_group_name_H-M   'P 1'
#
loop_
_entity.id
_entity.type
_entity.pdbx_description
1 polymer ?
#
loop_
_entity_poly.entity_id
_entity_poly.type
_entity_poly.pdbx_seq_one_letter_code
_entity_poly.pdbx_strand_id
1 'polypeptide(L)'
;MAELPVDLDAERTLLGSVWSGLAIRDPESRTILWDLPPVAFFVTDHRALWEGMRALAKESQEIPSEQALAWKVSKGTSTPQTLSTILEILRHGADALPSPLSSRVRELWRRRVAISACRTVEDAAEDLSMPFPEVAASANAAFLEVAKGDTAANRSWWSSEMVERLQENRPFREGAAGAQLLWFGIGWLDDMLVSGPGNITVLGGRPGCAKSGLGLQARNVSASRGIVSGFYSLELSKEEVESRDAAWWLSDPAHGLVYGYKALLREKYDASAAMATLMDRAPFLQNARGWTHPANVEVGALIAAISEDVHAYGLKLAVIDYFQYIRPVRQKGDTLASAYAANSGALKQAAQDLGIHILLLSQLNIRDDGARPGMGDLKETGQLEQDAAAVPMLYKDKDGNLCMTVPKNRDGKTEISKQLDVVWPCLRITAPYRETEQAAFF
;
A
#
# COMPACT_ATOMS: atom_id res chain seq x y z
N MET A 1 19.12 -1.81 -31.80
CA MET A 1 18.09 -2.24 -30.79
C MET A 1 18.59 -3.52 -30.14
N ALA A 2 18.69 -3.57 -28.80
CA ALA A 2 19.04 -4.80 -28.10
C ALA A 2 17.94 -5.84 -28.34
N GLU A 3 18.33 -7.10 -28.58
CA GLU A 3 17.38 -8.20 -28.70
C GLU A 3 16.62 -8.40 -27.39
N LEU A 4 15.32 -8.69 -27.50
CA LEU A 4 14.50 -8.99 -26.30
C LEU A 4 14.97 -10.32 -25.69
N PRO A 5 15.00 -10.45 -24.34
CA PRO A 5 15.40 -11.68 -23.68
C PRO A 5 14.36 -12.78 -23.90
N VAL A 6 14.77 -13.85 -24.59
CA VAL A 6 13.93 -15.02 -24.90
C VAL A 6 14.71 -16.31 -24.68
N ASP A 7 13.97 -17.37 -24.38
CA ASP A 7 14.49 -18.73 -24.24
C ASP A 7 13.41 -19.69 -24.80
N LEU A 8 13.49 -19.95 -26.09
CA LEU A 8 12.47 -20.71 -26.82
C LEU A 8 12.45 -22.18 -26.40
N ASP A 9 13.61 -22.70 -25.99
CA ASP A 9 13.73 -24.07 -25.51
C ASP A 9 13.04 -24.23 -24.16
N ALA A 10 13.26 -23.29 -23.24
CA ALA A 10 12.56 -23.26 -21.97
C ALA A 10 11.03 -23.15 -22.12
N GLU A 11 10.55 -22.35 -23.07
CA GLU A 11 9.11 -22.25 -23.35
C GLU A 11 8.52 -23.56 -23.87
N ARG A 12 9.18 -24.21 -24.83
CA ARG A 12 8.74 -25.51 -25.37
C ARG A 12 8.77 -26.60 -24.32
N THR A 13 9.86 -26.68 -23.57
CA THR A 13 10.05 -27.68 -22.52
C THR A 13 8.99 -27.51 -21.43
N LEU A 14 8.65 -26.27 -21.05
CA LEU A 14 7.60 -25.98 -20.08
C LEU A 14 6.22 -26.43 -20.57
N LEU A 15 5.88 -26.18 -21.83
CA LEU A 15 4.63 -26.63 -22.44
C LEU A 15 4.49 -28.15 -22.38
N GLY A 16 5.52 -28.88 -22.77
CA GLY A 16 5.52 -30.36 -22.74
C GLY A 16 5.46 -30.92 -21.33
N SER A 17 6.24 -30.35 -20.40
CA SER A 17 6.27 -30.77 -19.01
C SER A 17 4.91 -30.55 -18.31
N VAL A 18 4.31 -29.36 -18.46
CA VAL A 18 2.99 -29.08 -17.87
C VAL A 18 1.90 -29.94 -18.50
N TRP A 19 1.92 -30.15 -19.82
CA TRP A 19 0.97 -31.03 -20.47
C TRP A 19 1.05 -32.47 -19.95
N SER A 20 2.26 -33.02 -19.84
CA SER A 20 2.52 -34.35 -19.29
C SER A 20 2.05 -34.43 -17.82
N GLY A 21 2.34 -33.42 -17.01
CA GLY A 21 1.86 -33.37 -15.64
C GLY A 21 0.34 -33.29 -15.51
N LEU A 22 -0.34 -32.58 -16.41
CA LEU A 22 -1.81 -32.52 -16.43
C LEU A 22 -2.39 -33.92 -16.74
N ALA A 23 -1.75 -34.72 -17.63
CA ALA A 23 -2.16 -36.05 -17.96
C ALA A 23 -2.13 -37.04 -16.77
N ILE A 24 -1.18 -36.84 -15.84
CA ILE A 24 -1.08 -37.65 -14.60
C ILE A 24 -1.71 -36.95 -13.37
N ARG A 25 -2.42 -35.86 -13.58
CA ARG A 25 -3.06 -35.03 -12.54
C ARG A 25 -2.08 -34.45 -11.52
N ASP A 26 -0.88 -34.10 -11.96
CA ASP A 26 0.12 -33.46 -11.08
C ASP A 26 -0.35 -32.10 -10.59
N PRO A 27 -0.41 -31.88 -9.25
CA PRO A 27 -0.85 -30.60 -8.68
C PRO A 27 0.05 -29.42 -9.02
N GLU A 28 1.37 -29.63 -9.12
CA GLU A 28 2.33 -28.58 -9.46
C GLU A 28 2.12 -28.05 -10.87
N SER A 29 1.99 -28.94 -11.85
CA SER A 29 1.69 -28.58 -13.24
C SER A 29 0.39 -27.80 -13.36
N ARG A 30 -0.63 -28.21 -12.61
CA ARG A 30 -1.91 -27.49 -12.57
C ARG A 30 -1.78 -26.10 -11.95
N THR A 31 -1.02 -25.96 -10.89
CA THR A 31 -0.73 -24.65 -10.25
C THR A 31 0.00 -23.74 -11.23
N ILE A 32 1.07 -24.22 -11.84
CA ILE A 32 1.86 -23.45 -12.83
C ILE A 32 1.00 -23.02 -14.02
N LEU A 33 0.10 -23.87 -14.50
CA LEU A 33 -0.80 -23.54 -15.59
C LEU A 33 -1.67 -22.32 -15.29
N TRP A 34 -2.10 -22.16 -14.04
CA TRP A 34 -2.92 -21.01 -13.63
C TRP A 34 -2.12 -19.78 -13.24
N ASP A 35 -0.93 -19.96 -12.67
CA ASP A 35 -0.10 -18.88 -12.15
C ASP A 35 0.70 -18.15 -13.22
N LEU A 36 1.11 -18.84 -14.28
CA LEU A 36 1.86 -18.23 -15.37
C LEU A 36 0.89 -17.67 -16.43
N PRO A 37 0.83 -16.33 -16.63
CA PRO A 37 -0.10 -15.76 -17.61
C PRO A 37 0.34 -16.11 -19.05
N PRO A 38 -0.60 -16.26 -20.01
CA PRO A 38 -0.26 -16.58 -21.41
C PRO A 38 0.71 -15.59 -22.05
N VAL A 39 0.63 -14.31 -21.67
CA VAL A 39 1.53 -13.25 -22.17
C VAL A 39 2.99 -13.43 -21.74
N ALA A 40 3.28 -14.34 -20.81
CA ALA A 40 4.64 -14.67 -20.42
C ALA A 40 5.41 -15.40 -21.54
N PHE A 41 4.72 -16.07 -22.45
CA PHE A 41 5.33 -16.71 -23.62
C PHE A 41 5.63 -15.68 -24.70
N PHE A 42 6.82 -15.76 -25.28
CA PHE A 42 7.25 -14.87 -26.36
C PHE A 42 6.61 -15.25 -27.68
N VAL A 43 6.60 -16.57 -28.00
CA VAL A 43 6.06 -17.10 -29.26
C VAL A 43 4.53 -17.12 -29.20
N THR A 44 3.89 -16.62 -30.25
CA THR A 44 2.42 -16.56 -30.34
C THR A 44 1.79 -17.96 -30.29
N ASP A 45 2.39 -18.95 -30.93
CA ASP A 45 1.89 -20.34 -30.95
C ASP A 45 2.01 -20.99 -29.56
N HIS A 46 3.10 -20.73 -28.82
CA HIS A 46 3.25 -21.17 -27.43
C HIS A 46 2.18 -20.54 -26.52
N ARG A 47 1.89 -19.26 -26.72
CA ARG A 47 0.81 -18.56 -26.01
C ARG A 47 -0.55 -19.18 -26.29
N ALA A 48 -0.85 -19.45 -27.55
CA ALA A 48 -2.11 -20.08 -27.96
C ALA A 48 -2.26 -21.50 -27.37
N LEU A 49 -1.17 -22.29 -27.34
CA LEU A 49 -1.16 -23.60 -26.69
C LEU A 49 -1.45 -23.50 -25.20
N TRP A 50 -0.82 -22.55 -24.50
CA TRP A 50 -1.06 -22.32 -23.07
C TRP A 50 -2.50 -21.93 -22.78
N GLU A 51 -3.08 -21.04 -23.57
CA GLU A 51 -4.50 -20.65 -23.48
C GLU A 51 -5.42 -21.85 -23.73
N GLY A 52 -5.10 -22.68 -24.72
CA GLY A 52 -5.83 -23.91 -25.02
C GLY A 52 -5.81 -24.91 -23.87
N MET A 53 -4.64 -25.12 -23.25
CA MET A 53 -4.49 -25.95 -22.05
C MET A 53 -5.34 -25.44 -20.88
N ARG A 54 -5.30 -24.12 -20.61
CA ARG A 54 -6.12 -23.48 -19.57
C ARG A 54 -7.62 -23.66 -19.84
N ALA A 55 -8.06 -23.47 -21.08
CA ALA A 55 -9.45 -23.65 -21.46
C ALA A 55 -9.93 -25.08 -21.22
N LEU A 56 -9.15 -26.09 -21.65
CA LEU A 56 -9.47 -27.51 -21.44
C LEU A 56 -9.47 -27.87 -19.94
N ALA A 57 -8.48 -27.42 -19.18
CA ALA A 57 -8.40 -27.65 -17.72
C ALA A 57 -9.57 -27.07 -16.96
N LYS A 58 -10.23 -26.02 -17.49
CA LYS A 58 -11.43 -25.40 -16.92
C LYS A 58 -12.71 -26.17 -17.24
N GLU A 59 -12.81 -26.74 -18.46
CA GLU A 59 -14.03 -27.38 -18.98
C GLU A 59 -14.21 -28.82 -18.50
N SER A 60 -13.13 -29.54 -18.21
CA SER A 60 -13.19 -30.98 -17.92
C SER A 60 -12.30 -31.35 -16.73
N GLN A 61 -12.79 -32.30 -15.90
CA GLN A 61 -11.99 -33.01 -14.91
C GLN A 61 -11.23 -34.20 -15.52
N GLU A 62 -11.53 -34.53 -16.75
CA GLU A 62 -10.89 -35.65 -17.50
C GLU A 62 -9.60 -35.15 -18.17
N ILE A 63 -8.69 -36.09 -18.44
CA ILE A 63 -7.43 -35.84 -19.14
C ILE A 63 -7.75 -35.30 -20.54
N PRO A 64 -7.35 -34.04 -20.86
CA PRO A 64 -7.63 -33.49 -22.18
C PRO A 64 -6.83 -34.27 -23.25
N SER A 65 -7.49 -34.63 -24.34
CA SER A 65 -6.80 -35.26 -25.46
C SER A 65 -6.06 -34.21 -26.29
N GLU A 66 -4.95 -34.61 -26.91
CA GLU A 66 -4.16 -33.77 -27.84
C GLU A 66 -5.02 -33.26 -29.01
N GLN A 67 -6.01 -34.03 -29.44
CA GLN A 67 -6.99 -33.61 -30.45
C GLN A 67 -7.90 -32.51 -29.96
N ALA A 68 -8.33 -32.56 -28.68
CA ALA A 68 -9.13 -31.52 -28.08
C ALA A 68 -8.33 -30.19 -27.93
N LEU A 69 -7.03 -30.30 -27.61
CA LEU A 69 -6.15 -29.15 -27.57
C LEU A 69 -5.95 -28.53 -28.95
N ALA A 70 -5.68 -29.37 -29.98
CA ALA A 70 -5.54 -28.89 -31.35
C ALA A 70 -6.82 -28.22 -31.85
N TRP A 71 -7.99 -28.74 -31.52
CA TRP A 71 -9.28 -28.12 -31.82
C TRP A 71 -9.45 -26.76 -31.16
N LYS A 72 -9.09 -26.63 -29.88
CA LYS A 72 -9.17 -25.35 -29.16
C LYS A 72 -8.22 -24.30 -29.74
N VAL A 73 -6.96 -24.68 -29.99
CA VAL A 73 -5.93 -23.78 -30.53
C VAL A 73 -6.29 -23.28 -31.93
N SER A 74 -6.80 -24.17 -32.77
CA SER A 74 -7.16 -23.85 -34.16
C SER A 74 -8.56 -23.26 -34.35
N LYS A 75 -9.26 -22.95 -33.25
CA LYS A 75 -10.64 -22.43 -33.27
C LYS A 75 -11.60 -23.25 -34.16
N GLY A 76 -11.45 -24.56 -34.13
CA GLY A 76 -12.31 -25.46 -34.86
C GLY A 76 -11.86 -25.81 -36.29
N THR A 77 -10.68 -25.37 -36.73
CA THR A 77 -10.13 -25.64 -38.09
C THR A 77 -8.84 -26.43 -38.09
N SER A 78 -8.68 -27.42 -37.17
CA SER A 78 -7.42 -28.15 -37.02
C SER A 78 -7.11 -28.95 -38.31
N THR A 79 -5.90 -28.74 -38.83
CA THR A 79 -5.32 -29.51 -39.91
C THR A 79 -4.38 -30.60 -39.37
N PRO A 80 -4.09 -31.69 -40.13
CA PRO A 80 -3.07 -32.66 -39.73
C PRO A 80 -1.70 -32.03 -39.41
N GLN A 81 -1.32 -30.96 -40.12
CA GLN A 81 -0.09 -30.20 -39.91
C GLN A 81 -0.10 -29.50 -38.54
N THR A 82 -1.20 -28.85 -38.19
CA THR A 82 -1.37 -28.19 -36.90
C THR A 82 -1.23 -29.18 -35.73
N LEU A 83 -1.85 -30.34 -35.86
CA LEU A 83 -1.75 -31.44 -34.88
C LEU A 83 -0.30 -31.94 -34.75
N SER A 84 0.39 -32.14 -35.86
CA SER A 84 1.79 -32.61 -35.88
C SER A 84 2.72 -31.62 -35.14
N THR A 85 2.58 -30.34 -35.41
CA THR A 85 3.37 -29.29 -34.74
C THR A 85 3.09 -29.23 -33.24
N ILE A 86 1.82 -29.33 -32.84
CA ILE A 86 1.42 -29.35 -31.42
C ILE A 86 2.03 -30.56 -30.72
N LEU A 87 1.94 -31.77 -31.34
CA LEU A 87 2.52 -32.99 -30.78
C LEU A 87 4.03 -32.91 -30.63
N GLU A 88 4.73 -32.29 -31.59
CA GLU A 88 6.16 -32.05 -31.49
C GLU A 88 6.51 -31.18 -30.29
N ILE A 89 5.79 -30.08 -30.09
CA ILE A 89 6.00 -29.19 -28.96
C ILE A 89 5.69 -29.89 -27.63
N LEU A 90 4.57 -30.63 -27.53
CA LEU A 90 4.14 -31.28 -26.29
C LEU A 90 5.01 -32.47 -25.87
N ARG A 91 5.71 -33.09 -26.82
CA ARG A 91 6.68 -34.17 -26.53
C ARG A 91 8.03 -33.64 -26.11
N HIS A 92 8.30 -32.38 -26.39
CA HIS A 92 9.56 -31.74 -25.99
C HIS A 92 9.58 -31.51 -24.49
N GLY A 93 10.49 -32.18 -23.77
CA GLY A 93 10.67 -31.98 -22.33
C GLY A 93 9.56 -32.53 -21.42
N ALA A 94 8.78 -33.55 -21.93
CA ALA A 94 7.69 -34.15 -21.14
C ALA A 94 8.11 -34.69 -19.76
N ASP A 95 9.37 -35.06 -19.58
CA ASP A 95 9.95 -35.54 -18.32
C ASP A 95 10.66 -34.49 -17.52
N ALA A 96 10.65 -33.23 -17.96
CA ALA A 96 11.32 -32.13 -17.25
C ALA A 96 10.48 -31.62 -16.05
N LEU A 97 11.16 -31.10 -15.04
CA LEU A 97 10.49 -30.46 -13.91
C LEU A 97 9.90 -29.09 -14.31
N PRO A 98 8.59 -28.86 -14.13
CA PRO A 98 7.94 -27.64 -14.62
C PRO A 98 8.33 -26.37 -13.80
N SER A 99 8.64 -26.49 -12.50
CA SER A 99 8.88 -25.33 -11.63
C SER A 99 10.09 -24.49 -12.03
N PRO A 100 11.29 -25.03 -12.27
CA PRO A 100 12.43 -24.24 -12.73
C PRO A 100 12.18 -23.56 -14.07
N LEU A 101 11.49 -24.24 -14.99
CA LEU A 101 11.15 -23.73 -16.32
C LEU A 101 10.14 -22.58 -16.24
N SER A 102 9.12 -22.73 -15.42
CA SER A 102 8.12 -21.65 -15.19
C SER A 102 8.78 -20.41 -14.60
N SER A 103 9.70 -20.58 -13.65
CA SER A 103 10.50 -19.50 -13.07
C SER A 103 11.35 -18.81 -14.13
N ARG A 104 11.98 -19.56 -15.03
CA ARG A 104 12.79 -19.04 -16.14
C ARG A 104 11.94 -18.23 -17.13
N VAL A 105 10.81 -18.78 -17.59
CA VAL A 105 9.89 -18.10 -18.50
C VAL A 105 9.33 -16.83 -17.88
N ARG A 106 8.96 -16.87 -16.60
CA ARG A 106 8.48 -15.72 -15.84
C ARG A 106 9.53 -14.62 -15.73
N GLU A 107 10.75 -14.96 -15.41
CA GLU A 107 11.87 -14.02 -15.32
C GLU A 107 12.12 -13.31 -16.65
N LEU A 108 12.14 -14.03 -17.75
CA LEU A 108 12.34 -13.45 -19.08
C LEU A 108 11.17 -12.56 -19.51
N TRP A 109 9.95 -12.96 -19.17
CA TRP A 109 8.76 -12.12 -19.38
C TRP A 109 8.87 -10.80 -18.60
N ARG A 110 9.22 -10.84 -17.31
CA ARG A 110 9.42 -9.64 -16.49
C ARG A 110 10.45 -8.70 -17.09
N ARG A 111 11.55 -9.22 -17.59
CA ARG A 111 12.56 -8.42 -18.27
C ARG A 111 12.02 -7.76 -19.55
N ARG A 112 11.18 -8.47 -20.30
CA ARG A 112 10.51 -7.89 -21.48
C ARG A 112 9.54 -6.77 -21.10
N VAL A 113 8.77 -6.95 -20.04
CA VAL A 113 7.86 -5.92 -19.50
C VAL A 113 8.65 -4.69 -19.06
N ALA A 114 9.75 -4.86 -18.33
CA ALA A 114 10.63 -3.77 -17.91
C ALA A 114 11.24 -3.03 -19.09
N ILE A 115 11.74 -3.73 -20.12
CA ILE A 115 12.28 -3.11 -21.34
C ILE A 115 11.18 -2.33 -22.07
N SER A 116 9.95 -2.88 -22.16
CA SER A 116 8.82 -2.18 -22.76
C SER A 116 8.45 -0.91 -21.99
N ALA A 117 8.45 -0.96 -20.66
CA ALA A 117 8.20 0.19 -19.81
C ALA A 117 9.27 1.29 -20.02
N CYS A 118 10.55 0.91 -20.07
CA CYS A 118 11.62 1.87 -20.36
C CYS A 118 11.45 2.54 -21.74
N ARG A 119 11.06 1.79 -22.77
CA ARG A 119 10.79 2.37 -24.10
C ARG A 119 9.60 3.34 -24.06
N THR A 120 8.53 3.00 -23.38
CA THR A 120 7.39 3.91 -23.22
C THR A 120 7.78 5.23 -22.55
N VAL A 121 8.70 5.17 -21.58
CA VAL A 121 9.22 6.36 -20.90
C VAL A 121 10.15 7.16 -21.83
N GLU A 122 11.00 6.47 -22.59
CA GLU A 122 11.89 7.08 -23.59
C GLU A 122 11.09 7.81 -24.68
N ASP A 123 10.09 7.14 -25.27
CA ASP A 123 9.19 7.72 -26.29
C ASP A 123 8.46 8.96 -25.74
N ALA A 124 7.95 8.89 -24.51
CA ALA A 124 7.27 10.02 -23.86
C ALA A 124 8.21 11.19 -23.56
N ALA A 125 9.47 10.90 -23.21
CA ALA A 125 10.47 11.93 -22.91
C ALA A 125 11.02 12.60 -24.18
N GLU A 126 11.03 11.92 -25.32
CA GLU A 126 11.42 12.44 -26.61
C GLU A 126 10.32 13.31 -27.27
N ASP A 127 9.06 13.13 -26.87
CA ASP A 127 7.94 13.94 -27.37
C ASP A 127 7.94 15.32 -26.69
N LEU A 128 8.58 16.28 -27.32
CA LEU A 128 8.65 17.67 -26.84
C LEU A 128 7.30 18.39 -26.79
N SER A 129 6.23 17.82 -27.34
CA SER A 129 4.87 18.36 -27.22
C SER A 129 4.19 17.94 -25.92
N MET A 130 4.71 16.92 -25.21
CA MET A 130 4.18 16.41 -23.95
C MET A 130 4.74 17.23 -22.78
N PRO A 131 3.88 17.81 -21.91
CA PRO A 131 4.32 18.49 -20.69
C PRO A 131 5.06 17.55 -19.74
N PHE A 132 6.15 18.01 -19.10
CA PHE A 132 6.94 17.17 -18.20
C PHE A 132 6.15 16.45 -17.10
N PRO A 133 5.10 17.03 -16.49
CA PRO A 133 4.24 16.28 -15.54
C PRO A 133 3.56 15.05 -16.15
N GLU A 134 3.21 15.11 -17.45
CA GLU A 134 2.60 13.97 -18.16
C GLU A 134 3.65 12.91 -18.49
N VAL A 135 4.89 13.30 -18.82
CA VAL A 135 6.02 12.38 -18.96
C VAL A 135 6.27 11.64 -17.65
N ALA A 136 6.29 12.35 -16.52
CA ALA A 136 6.47 11.75 -15.20
C ALA A 136 5.32 10.80 -14.83
N ALA A 137 4.07 11.15 -15.17
CA ALA A 137 2.92 10.28 -14.95
C ALA A 137 3.00 8.99 -15.80
N SER A 138 3.41 9.11 -17.07
CA SER A 138 3.65 7.97 -17.97
C SER A 138 4.74 7.04 -17.43
N ALA A 139 5.85 7.60 -16.94
CA ALA A 139 6.93 6.84 -16.32
C ALA A 139 6.45 6.05 -15.09
N ASN A 140 5.72 6.71 -14.20
CA ASN A 140 5.16 6.05 -13.02
C ASN A 140 4.19 4.92 -13.38
N ALA A 141 3.31 5.14 -14.37
CA ALA A 141 2.39 4.11 -14.84
C ALA A 141 3.13 2.90 -15.43
N ALA A 142 4.17 3.14 -16.24
CA ALA A 142 4.98 2.09 -16.85
C ALA A 142 5.73 1.25 -15.81
N PHE A 143 6.31 1.86 -14.79
CA PHE A 143 6.99 1.15 -13.71
C PHE A 143 6.03 0.41 -12.77
N LEU A 144 4.83 0.94 -12.54
CA LEU A 144 3.78 0.21 -11.81
C LEU A 144 3.37 -1.08 -12.53
N GLU A 145 3.31 -1.08 -13.86
CA GLU A 145 3.05 -2.31 -14.63
C GLU A 145 4.16 -3.36 -14.45
N VAL A 146 5.42 -2.93 -14.38
CA VAL A 146 6.55 -3.84 -14.07
C VAL A 146 6.39 -4.46 -12.67
N ALA A 147 5.97 -3.67 -11.69
CA ALA A 147 5.77 -4.12 -10.32
C ALA A 147 4.55 -5.07 -10.17
N LYS A 148 3.48 -4.86 -10.95
CA LYS A 148 2.28 -5.71 -10.93
C LYS A 148 2.52 -7.15 -11.42
N GLY A 149 3.62 -7.42 -12.09
CA GLY A 149 3.96 -8.76 -12.60
C GLY A 149 4.06 -9.86 -11.55
N ASP A 150 3.88 -9.54 -10.27
CA ASP A 150 3.99 -10.48 -9.13
C ASP A 150 2.65 -10.88 -8.50
N THR A 151 1.53 -10.42 -9.01
CA THR A 151 0.21 -10.71 -8.41
C THR A 151 -0.21 -12.18 -8.49
N ALA A 152 0.44 -12.98 -9.34
CA ALA A 152 0.20 -14.44 -9.40
C ALA A 152 0.85 -15.19 -8.23
N ALA A 153 1.91 -14.66 -7.61
CA ALA A 153 2.64 -15.30 -6.51
C ALA A 153 1.83 -15.41 -5.21
N ASN A 154 0.72 -14.68 -5.09
CA ASN A 154 -0.15 -14.70 -3.90
C ASN A 154 -1.33 -15.70 -3.97
N ARG A 155 -1.36 -16.56 -4.98
CA ARG A 155 -2.34 -17.67 -5.04
C ARG A 155 -1.74 -18.96 -4.46
N SER A 156 -1.22 -18.90 -3.24
CA SER A 156 -0.87 -20.11 -2.52
C SER A 156 -2.14 -20.84 -2.06
N TRP A 157 -2.09 -22.16 -2.02
CA TRP A 157 -3.13 -22.99 -1.42
C TRP A 157 -3.02 -22.81 0.10
N TRP A 158 -3.55 -21.70 0.59
CA TRP A 158 -3.47 -21.27 1.97
C TRP A 158 -4.00 -22.31 2.99
N SER A 159 -4.78 -23.31 2.56
CA SER A 159 -5.25 -24.37 3.44
C SER A 159 -4.12 -25.27 3.97
N SER A 160 -3.13 -25.61 3.13
CA SER A 160 -1.98 -26.42 3.57
C SER A 160 -1.06 -25.60 4.49
N GLU A 161 -0.74 -24.37 4.09
CA GLU A 161 0.02 -23.44 4.92
C GLU A 161 -0.69 -23.11 6.24
N MET A 162 -2.01 -22.99 6.22
CA MET A 162 -2.82 -22.77 7.44
C MET A 162 -2.64 -23.93 8.41
N VAL A 163 -2.77 -25.17 7.95
CA VAL A 163 -2.61 -26.37 8.77
C VAL A 163 -1.19 -26.45 9.34
N GLU A 164 -0.17 -26.22 8.52
CA GLU A 164 1.24 -26.22 8.92
C GLU A 164 1.51 -25.16 10.00
N ARG A 165 1.04 -23.92 9.79
CA ARG A 165 1.19 -22.83 10.79
C ARG A 165 0.50 -23.14 12.10
N LEU A 166 -0.70 -23.75 12.06
CA LEU A 166 -1.41 -24.18 13.26
C LEU A 166 -0.68 -25.32 13.99
N GLN A 167 -0.12 -26.29 13.26
CA GLN A 167 0.65 -27.39 13.84
C GLN A 167 1.95 -26.91 14.50
N GLU A 168 2.62 -25.93 13.90
CA GLU A 168 3.86 -25.35 14.41
C GLU A 168 3.63 -24.22 15.41
N ASN A 169 2.36 -23.89 15.71
CA ASN A 169 1.96 -22.78 16.60
C ASN A 169 2.55 -21.43 16.16
N ARG A 170 2.69 -21.22 14.84
CA ARG A 170 3.22 -19.98 14.27
C ARG A 170 2.08 -18.99 13.99
N PRO A 171 2.27 -17.69 14.22
CA PRO A 171 1.28 -16.68 13.88
C PRO A 171 1.06 -16.62 12.36
N PHE A 172 -0.16 -16.32 11.93
CA PHE A 172 -0.49 -16.15 10.50
C PHE A 172 0.22 -14.96 9.86
N ARG A 173 0.66 -13.99 10.66
CA ARG A 173 1.51 -12.89 10.24
C ARG A 173 2.78 -12.88 11.08
N GLU A 174 3.91 -13.04 10.44
CA GLU A 174 5.23 -13.04 11.09
C GLU A 174 6.00 -11.76 10.75
N GLY A 175 6.88 -11.34 11.64
CA GLY A 175 7.75 -10.18 11.45
C GLY A 175 6.99 -8.88 11.17
N ALA A 176 7.46 -8.11 10.21
CA ALA A 176 6.86 -6.82 9.85
C ALA A 176 5.41 -6.93 9.31
N ALA A 177 5.03 -8.09 8.76
CA ALA A 177 3.66 -8.33 8.26
C ALA A 177 2.62 -8.48 9.39
N GLY A 178 3.06 -8.84 10.60
CA GLY A 178 2.21 -8.96 11.81
C GLY A 178 2.30 -7.75 12.72
N ALA A 179 3.24 -6.83 12.47
CA ALA A 179 3.47 -5.70 13.34
C ALA A 179 2.37 -4.63 13.19
N GLN A 180 1.98 -4.05 14.32
CA GLN A 180 1.24 -2.81 14.33
C GLN A 180 2.17 -1.67 13.91
N LEU A 181 1.81 -0.95 12.84
CA LEU A 181 2.65 0.08 12.23
C LEU A 181 2.25 1.50 12.64
N LEU A 182 1.01 1.68 13.12
CA LEU A 182 0.48 2.98 13.54
C LEU A 182 0.23 2.97 15.04
N TRP A 183 0.82 3.92 15.75
CA TRP A 183 0.66 4.15 17.17
C TRP A 183 0.37 5.62 17.42
N PHE A 184 -0.73 5.91 18.11
CA PHE A 184 -1.11 7.28 18.47
C PHE A 184 -0.51 7.73 19.81
N GLY A 185 -0.05 6.78 20.63
CA GLY A 185 0.33 7.05 22.01
C GLY A 185 -0.88 7.26 22.92
N ILE A 186 -2.02 6.73 22.55
CA ILE A 186 -3.28 6.75 23.30
C ILE A 186 -3.67 5.29 23.54
N GLY A 187 -3.36 4.74 24.71
CA GLY A 187 -3.38 3.30 24.99
C GLY A 187 -4.63 2.59 24.50
N TRP A 188 -5.83 3.04 24.90
CA TRP A 188 -7.07 2.40 24.50
C TRP A 188 -7.33 2.43 22.99
N LEU A 189 -6.81 3.45 22.27
CA LEU A 189 -6.93 3.55 20.83
C LEU A 189 -5.93 2.62 20.13
N ASP A 190 -4.71 2.61 20.61
CA ASP A 190 -3.63 1.76 20.09
C ASP A 190 -3.95 0.27 20.27
N ASP A 191 -4.57 -0.11 21.41
CA ASP A 191 -5.00 -1.50 21.69
C ASP A 191 -6.19 -1.93 20.80
N MET A 192 -6.99 -0.98 20.35
CA MET A 192 -8.20 -1.26 19.60
C MET A 192 -7.97 -1.32 18.10
N LEU A 193 -7.02 -0.53 17.58
CA LEU A 193 -6.79 -0.40 16.14
C LEU A 193 -5.80 -1.46 15.64
N VAL A 194 -6.19 -2.14 14.56
CA VAL A 194 -5.28 -3.01 13.81
C VAL A 194 -4.72 -2.24 12.62
N SER A 195 -3.42 -1.97 12.63
CA SER A 195 -2.74 -1.10 11.66
C SER A 195 -1.58 -1.79 10.94
N GLY A 196 -1.85 -2.96 10.36
CA GLY A 196 -0.85 -3.72 9.59
C GLY A 196 -0.58 -3.14 8.20
N PRO A 197 0.44 -3.67 7.49
CA PRO A 197 0.77 -3.29 6.13
C PRO A 197 -0.42 -3.46 5.17
N GLY A 198 -0.46 -2.64 4.13
CA GLY A 198 -1.51 -2.66 3.10
C GLY A 198 -2.83 -2.05 3.55
N ASN A 199 -2.90 -1.43 4.73
CA ASN A 199 -4.11 -0.82 5.25
C ASN A 199 -4.04 0.71 5.29
N ILE A 200 -5.23 1.33 5.25
CA ILE A 200 -5.43 2.77 5.47
C ILE A 200 -6.24 2.97 6.74
N THR A 201 -5.79 3.86 7.61
CA THR A 201 -6.60 4.46 8.69
C THR A 201 -6.90 5.91 8.30
N VAL A 202 -8.16 6.33 8.42
CA VAL A 202 -8.59 7.70 8.15
C VAL A 202 -8.84 8.43 9.47
N LEU A 203 -8.00 9.42 9.78
CA LEU A 203 -8.19 10.30 10.92
C LEU A 203 -9.09 11.48 10.51
N GLY A 204 -10.36 11.40 10.84
CA GLY A 204 -11.32 12.49 10.65
C GLY A 204 -11.16 13.58 11.72
N GLY A 205 -11.40 14.83 11.36
CA GLY A 205 -11.41 15.88 12.35
C GLY A 205 -11.98 17.20 11.83
N ARG A 206 -12.74 17.90 12.64
CA ARG A 206 -13.20 19.25 12.36
C ARG A 206 -12.04 20.25 12.42
N PRO A 207 -12.15 21.43 11.79
CA PRO A 207 -11.15 22.49 11.97
C PRO A 207 -10.93 22.81 13.45
N GLY A 208 -9.69 23.02 13.86
CA GLY A 208 -9.35 23.35 15.25
C GLY A 208 -9.43 22.21 16.27
N CYS A 209 -9.62 20.93 15.84
CA CYS A 209 -9.59 19.74 16.71
C CYS A 209 -8.20 19.08 16.79
N ALA A 210 -7.11 19.81 16.50
CA ALA A 210 -5.73 19.34 16.60
C ALA A 210 -5.42 18.09 15.72
N LYS A 211 -6.12 17.89 14.60
CA LYS A 211 -5.96 16.75 13.69
C LYS A 211 -4.50 16.58 13.21
N SER A 212 -3.90 17.64 12.65
CA SER A 212 -2.49 17.64 12.20
C SER A 212 -1.51 17.36 13.34
N GLY A 213 -1.80 17.89 14.56
CA GLY A 213 -1.02 17.60 15.75
C GLY A 213 -1.06 16.11 16.13
N LEU A 214 -2.24 15.48 16.09
CA LEU A 214 -2.36 14.05 16.37
C LEU A 214 -1.73 13.20 15.27
N GLY A 215 -1.82 13.60 14.00
CA GLY A 215 -1.13 12.95 12.91
C GLY A 215 0.40 12.97 13.05
N LEU A 216 0.95 14.14 13.43
CA LEU A 216 2.38 14.30 13.70
C LEU A 216 2.79 13.48 14.93
N GLN A 217 1.99 13.49 16.01
CA GLN A 217 2.21 12.64 17.18
C GLN A 217 2.23 11.16 16.80
N ALA A 218 1.29 10.70 15.99
CA ALA A 218 1.24 9.31 15.55
C ALA A 218 2.51 8.90 14.80
N ARG A 219 3.05 9.77 13.92
CA ARG A 219 4.35 9.57 13.28
C ARG A 219 5.48 9.48 14.31
N ASN A 220 5.52 10.38 15.29
CA ASN A 220 6.58 10.43 16.29
C ASN A 220 6.54 9.24 17.25
N VAL A 221 5.37 8.85 17.72
CA VAL A 221 5.19 7.65 18.56
C VAL A 221 5.58 6.39 17.83
N SER A 222 5.18 6.25 16.57
CA SER A 222 5.58 5.11 15.75
C SER A 222 7.10 5.09 15.51
N ALA A 223 7.71 6.24 15.22
CA ALA A 223 9.16 6.38 15.07
C ALA A 223 9.94 6.03 16.35
N SER A 224 9.43 6.40 17.52
CA SER A 224 10.04 6.06 18.83
C SER A 224 9.98 4.55 19.11
N ARG A 225 9.11 3.81 18.42
CA ARG A 225 9.01 2.34 18.46
C ARG A 225 9.83 1.63 17.38
N GLY A 226 10.72 2.37 16.69
CA GLY A 226 11.59 1.82 15.65
C GLY A 226 10.92 1.68 14.27
N ILE A 227 9.71 2.21 14.07
CA ILE A 227 9.00 2.16 12.80
C ILE A 227 9.39 3.39 11.98
N VAL A 228 10.04 3.20 10.83
CA VAL A 228 10.35 4.31 9.93
C VAL A 228 9.05 4.92 9.41
N SER A 229 8.81 6.17 9.78
CA SER A 229 7.53 6.85 9.62
C SER A 229 7.72 8.22 8.96
N GLY A 230 6.89 8.52 7.93
CA GLY A 230 6.93 9.77 7.17
C GLY A 230 5.70 10.64 7.45
N PHE A 231 5.88 11.96 7.47
CA PHE A 231 4.80 12.94 7.54
C PHE A 231 4.81 13.78 6.26
N TYR A 232 3.76 13.65 5.47
CA TYR A 232 3.59 14.31 4.17
C TYR A 232 2.58 15.44 4.31
N SER A 233 3.11 16.65 4.51
CA SER A 233 2.29 17.84 4.71
C SER A 233 1.93 18.49 3.37
N LEU A 234 0.64 18.67 3.13
CA LEU A 234 0.08 19.38 1.97
C LEU A 234 -0.52 20.73 2.36
N GLU A 235 -0.63 21.02 3.66
CA GLU A 235 -1.24 22.25 4.20
C GLU A 235 -0.20 23.17 4.85
N LEU A 236 0.69 22.60 5.65
CA LEU A 236 1.62 23.37 6.49
C LEU A 236 2.95 23.56 5.79
N SER A 237 3.58 24.71 6.01
CA SER A 237 4.96 24.96 5.57
C SER A 237 5.94 24.06 6.31
N LYS A 238 7.15 23.94 5.76
CA LYS A 238 8.24 23.17 6.38
C LYS A 238 8.53 23.67 7.81
N GLU A 239 8.63 24.99 7.99
CA GLU A 239 8.95 25.63 9.27
C GLU A 239 7.85 25.37 10.30
N GLU A 240 6.58 25.37 9.88
CA GLU A 240 5.45 25.06 10.75
C GLU A 240 5.43 23.60 11.19
N VAL A 241 5.76 22.66 10.30
CA VAL A 241 5.87 21.24 10.64
C VAL A 241 7.07 21.03 11.57
N GLU A 242 8.25 21.57 11.24
CA GLU A 242 9.47 21.43 12.03
C GLU A 242 9.30 22.02 13.44
N SER A 243 8.65 23.17 13.57
CA SER A 243 8.42 23.78 14.90
C SER A 243 7.48 22.95 15.79
N ARG A 244 6.44 22.36 15.21
CA ARG A 244 5.53 21.44 15.92
C ARG A 244 6.22 20.13 16.29
N ASP A 245 7.01 19.61 15.37
CA ASP A 245 7.78 18.40 15.57
C ASP A 245 8.81 18.58 16.70
N ALA A 246 9.60 19.65 16.64
CA ALA A 246 10.55 19.99 17.68
C ALA A 246 9.85 20.18 19.05
N ALA A 247 8.72 20.89 19.09
CA ALA A 247 7.95 21.09 20.32
C ALA A 247 7.52 19.74 20.92
N TRP A 248 7.09 18.80 20.09
CA TRP A 248 6.70 17.47 20.55
C TRP A 248 7.89 16.67 21.10
N TRP A 249 9.03 16.63 20.38
CA TRP A 249 10.22 15.88 20.80
C TRP A 249 10.91 16.48 22.03
N LEU A 250 10.91 17.81 22.15
CA LEU A 250 11.53 18.52 23.27
C LEU A 250 10.68 18.49 24.55
N SER A 251 9.37 18.28 24.43
CA SER A 251 8.48 18.34 25.59
C SER A 251 8.37 17.01 26.30
N ASP A 252 8.32 17.10 27.63
CA ASP A 252 7.95 16.03 28.55
C ASP A 252 6.96 16.58 29.60
N PRO A 253 5.66 16.66 29.25
CA PRO A 253 4.66 17.22 30.13
C PRO A 253 4.52 16.51 31.47
N ALA A 254 4.82 15.21 31.53
CA ALA A 254 4.78 14.43 32.75
C ALA A 254 5.81 14.94 33.79
N HIS A 255 6.93 15.47 33.33
CA HIS A 255 7.97 16.08 34.15
C HIS A 255 7.96 17.63 34.13
N GLY A 256 6.89 18.22 33.64
CA GLY A 256 6.71 19.68 33.63
C GLY A 256 7.51 20.41 32.53
N LEU A 257 8.16 19.69 31.61
CA LEU A 257 8.92 20.30 30.53
C LEU A 257 8.02 20.46 29.29
N VAL A 258 7.69 21.70 28.94
CA VAL A 258 6.82 22.00 27.79
C VAL A 258 7.40 23.10 26.92
N TYR A 259 7.72 22.76 25.67
CA TYR A 259 8.11 23.71 24.63
C TYR A 259 6.92 24.05 23.74
N GLY A 260 6.64 25.35 23.58
CA GLY A 260 5.58 25.81 22.70
C GLY A 260 6.05 25.92 21.26
N TYR A 261 5.33 25.28 20.31
CA TYR A 261 5.69 25.32 18.88
C TYR A 261 5.67 26.77 18.32
N LYS A 262 4.76 27.64 18.81
CA LYS A 262 4.73 29.06 18.41
C LYS A 262 5.95 29.84 18.89
N ALA A 263 6.45 29.49 20.08
CA ALA A 263 7.67 30.08 20.61
C ALA A 263 8.88 29.63 19.79
N LEU A 264 9.00 28.33 19.53
CA LEU A 264 10.06 27.78 18.65
C LEU A 264 10.05 28.39 17.24
N LEU A 265 8.89 28.69 16.71
CA LEU A 265 8.75 29.27 15.37
C LEU A 265 9.13 30.78 15.32
N ARG A 266 8.91 31.55 16.38
CA ARG A 266 8.94 33.02 16.34
C ARG A 266 9.84 33.69 17.37
N GLU A 267 10.25 32.97 18.40
CA GLU A 267 10.94 33.51 19.55
C GLU A 267 12.30 32.85 19.74
N LYS A 268 13.13 33.46 20.57
CA LYS A 268 14.40 32.87 21.01
C LYS A 268 14.13 31.83 22.11
N TYR A 269 14.86 30.76 22.09
CA TYR A 269 14.82 29.71 23.12
C TYR A 269 16.24 29.30 23.52
N ASP A 270 16.37 28.60 24.65
CA ASP A 270 17.66 28.05 25.09
C ASP A 270 18.07 26.88 24.18
N ALA A 271 18.92 27.15 23.19
CA ALA A 271 19.40 26.20 22.24
C ALA A 271 20.22 25.07 22.88
N SER A 272 20.92 25.34 23.98
CA SER A 272 21.77 24.33 24.66
C SER A 272 20.91 23.30 25.36
N ALA A 273 19.88 23.70 26.11
CA ALA A 273 18.93 22.80 26.75
C ALA A 273 18.13 21.98 25.70
N ALA A 274 17.67 22.65 24.64
CA ALA A 274 16.97 21.97 23.54
C ALA A 274 17.85 20.91 22.87
N MET A 275 19.12 21.24 22.58
CA MET A 275 20.06 20.32 21.95
C MET A 275 20.36 19.10 22.85
N ALA A 276 20.57 19.30 24.14
CA ALA A 276 20.78 18.20 25.08
C ALA A 276 19.60 17.20 25.05
N THR A 277 18.36 17.71 25.10
CA THR A 277 17.16 16.88 25.02
C THR A 277 17.04 16.13 23.67
N LEU A 278 17.37 16.80 22.55
CA LEU A 278 17.34 16.17 21.23
C LEU A 278 18.38 15.08 21.07
N MET A 279 19.55 15.20 21.69
CA MET A 279 20.60 14.18 21.64
C MET A 279 20.13 12.85 22.27
N ASP A 280 19.39 12.92 23.39
CA ASP A 280 18.78 11.73 24.00
C ASP A 280 17.71 11.07 23.11
N ARG A 281 17.07 11.88 22.25
CA ARG A 281 16.03 11.41 21.31
C ARG A 281 16.58 11.04 19.92
N ALA A 282 17.87 11.32 19.65
CA ALA A 282 18.48 11.10 18.33
C ALA A 282 18.27 9.69 17.75
N PRO A 283 18.33 8.60 18.54
CA PRO A 283 18.08 7.25 18.01
C PRO A 283 16.70 7.07 17.40
N PHE A 284 15.70 7.83 17.88
CA PHE A 284 14.33 7.76 17.38
C PHE A 284 14.09 8.72 16.20
N LEU A 285 14.76 9.87 16.20
CA LEU A 285 14.64 10.89 15.15
C LEU A 285 15.05 10.36 13.77
N GLN A 286 16.00 9.43 13.70
CA GLN A 286 16.40 8.80 12.44
C GLN A 286 15.26 8.05 11.74
N ASN A 287 14.24 7.61 12.50
CA ASN A 287 13.06 6.94 11.98
C ASN A 287 11.94 7.93 11.60
N ALA A 288 12.09 9.21 11.92
CA ALA A 288 11.09 10.24 11.69
C ALA A 288 11.44 11.05 10.43
N ARG A 289 10.63 10.93 9.37
CA ARG A 289 10.80 11.61 8.08
C ARG A 289 9.75 12.68 7.88
N GLY A 290 10.03 13.66 7.06
CA GLY A 290 9.10 14.72 6.71
C GLY A 290 9.24 15.14 5.26
N TRP A 291 8.11 15.41 4.61
CA TRP A 291 8.02 15.94 3.27
C TRP A 291 6.92 17.02 3.25
N THR A 292 7.19 18.16 2.66
CA THR A 292 6.22 19.24 2.51
C THR A 292 6.06 19.58 1.06
N HIS A 293 4.82 19.73 0.60
CA HIS A 293 4.51 20.09 -0.77
C HIS A 293 3.34 21.09 -0.76
N PRO A 294 3.32 22.06 -1.70
CA PRO A 294 2.16 22.93 -1.84
C PRO A 294 0.87 22.13 -2.08
N ALA A 295 -0.25 22.70 -1.69
CA ALA A 295 -1.56 22.16 -2.00
C ALA A 295 -1.73 21.86 -3.50
N ASN A 296 -2.63 20.94 -3.84
CA ASN A 296 -2.89 20.47 -5.19
C ASN A 296 -1.81 19.54 -5.80
N VAL A 297 -1.10 18.78 -4.96
CA VAL A 297 -0.25 17.71 -5.45
C VAL A 297 -1.09 16.60 -6.12
N GLU A 298 -0.62 16.07 -7.21
CA GLU A 298 -1.23 14.89 -7.83
C GLU A 298 -0.96 13.63 -7.00
N VAL A 299 -1.94 12.73 -6.93
CA VAL A 299 -1.80 11.48 -6.16
C VAL A 299 -0.60 10.64 -6.61
N GLY A 300 -0.30 10.63 -7.92
CA GLY A 300 0.86 9.93 -8.47
C GLY A 300 2.19 10.48 -7.96
N ALA A 301 2.35 11.80 -7.88
CA ALA A 301 3.55 12.44 -7.35
C ALA A 301 3.72 12.17 -5.84
N LEU A 302 2.63 12.18 -5.09
CA LEU A 302 2.65 11.82 -3.67
C LEU A 302 3.05 10.35 -3.46
N ILE A 303 2.48 9.43 -4.24
CA ILE A 303 2.83 8.00 -4.20
C ILE A 303 4.29 7.79 -4.59
N ALA A 304 4.82 8.53 -5.57
CA ALA A 304 6.22 8.45 -5.97
C ALA A 304 7.16 8.86 -4.81
N ALA A 305 6.86 9.97 -4.11
CA ALA A 305 7.64 10.40 -2.95
C ALA A 305 7.59 9.36 -1.81
N ILE A 306 6.42 8.79 -1.54
CA ILE A 306 6.28 7.70 -0.55
C ILE A 306 7.09 6.46 -0.98
N SER A 307 7.03 6.09 -2.25
CA SER A 307 7.77 4.95 -2.80
C SER A 307 9.29 5.15 -2.69
N GLU A 308 9.78 6.36 -2.95
CA GLU A 308 11.19 6.70 -2.77
C GLU A 308 11.61 6.51 -1.31
N ASP A 309 10.83 7.00 -0.34
CA ASP A 309 11.12 6.83 1.08
C ASP A 309 11.05 5.37 1.53
N VAL A 310 10.15 4.55 0.94
CA VAL A 310 10.10 3.10 1.18
C VAL A 310 11.40 2.44 0.73
N HIS A 311 11.87 2.74 -0.47
CA HIS A 311 13.07 2.11 -1.03
C HIS A 311 14.36 2.63 -0.40
N ALA A 312 14.45 3.94 -0.14
CA ALA A 312 15.66 4.55 0.39
C ALA A 312 15.84 4.35 1.91
N TYR A 313 14.76 4.31 2.66
CA TYR A 313 14.80 4.34 4.13
C TYR A 313 14.01 3.22 4.81
N GLY A 314 13.30 2.38 4.05
CA GLY A 314 12.46 1.33 4.61
C GLY A 314 11.19 1.85 5.30
N LEU A 315 10.58 2.93 4.78
CA LEU A 315 9.36 3.51 5.33
C LEU A 315 8.27 2.44 5.51
N LYS A 316 7.60 2.47 6.68
CA LYS A 316 6.49 1.57 7.01
C LYS A 316 5.19 2.26 7.34
N LEU A 317 5.24 3.53 7.74
CA LEU A 317 4.07 4.36 8.00
C LEU A 317 4.18 5.68 7.23
N ALA A 318 3.16 5.99 6.42
CA ALA A 318 3.01 7.30 5.80
C ALA A 318 1.81 8.03 6.39
N VAL A 319 2.02 9.21 6.96
CA VAL A 319 0.98 10.11 7.47
C VAL A 319 0.79 11.25 6.46
N ILE A 320 -0.42 11.40 5.91
CA ILE A 320 -0.73 12.39 4.87
C ILE A 320 -1.68 13.45 5.44
N ASP A 321 -1.24 14.70 5.48
CA ASP A 321 -2.00 15.83 6.02
C ASP A 321 -2.27 16.90 4.94
N TYR A 322 -3.45 16.92 4.31
CA TYR A 322 -4.60 16.07 4.42
C TYR A 322 -5.23 15.79 3.04
N PHE A 323 -6.13 14.82 2.97
CA PHE A 323 -6.67 14.22 1.75
C PHE A 323 -7.23 15.22 0.72
N GLN A 324 -7.99 16.23 1.18
CA GLN A 324 -8.64 17.19 0.29
C GLN A 324 -7.68 18.14 -0.44
N TYR A 325 -6.40 18.16 -0.06
CA TYR A 325 -5.36 18.88 -0.78
C TYR A 325 -4.68 18.04 -1.88
N ILE A 326 -5.02 16.75 -1.99
CA ILE A 326 -4.61 15.94 -3.13
C ILE A 326 -5.47 16.33 -4.33
N ARG A 327 -4.85 16.81 -5.42
CA ARG A 327 -5.56 17.26 -6.60
C ARG A 327 -6.39 16.13 -7.20
N PRO A 328 -7.72 16.30 -7.35
CA PRO A 328 -8.54 15.32 -8.04
C PRO A 328 -8.31 15.43 -9.55
N VAL A 329 -7.77 14.37 -10.17
CA VAL A 329 -7.63 14.30 -11.63
C VAL A 329 -8.99 13.95 -12.23
N ARG A 330 -9.56 14.87 -13.03
CA ARG A 330 -10.88 14.71 -13.65
C ARG A 330 -10.75 14.41 -15.13
N GLN A 331 -11.44 13.38 -15.58
CA GLN A 331 -11.72 13.15 -17.00
C GLN A 331 -13.05 13.81 -17.40
N LYS A 332 -13.28 13.94 -18.70
CA LYS A 332 -14.53 14.52 -19.21
C LYS A 332 -15.73 13.67 -18.79
N GLY A 333 -16.60 14.22 -17.96
CA GLY A 333 -17.77 13.52 -17.40
C GLY A 333 -17.64 13.12 -15.94
N ASP A 334 -16.46 13.24 -15.32
CA ASP A 334 -16.26 12.91 -13.92
C ASP A 334 -16.90 13.92 -12.97
N THR A 335 -17.48 13.41 -11.89
CA THR A 335 -17.87 14.21 -10.73
C THR A 335 -16.65 14.44 -9.84
N LEU A 336 -16.69 15.47 -8.98
CA LEU A 336 -15.65 15.70 -7.98
C LEU A 336 -15.52 14.50 -7.05
N ALA A 337 -16.64 13.89 -6.67
CA ALA A 337 -16.67 12.70 -5.81
C ALA A 337 -16.00 11.49 -6.47
N SER A 338 -16.22 11.26 -7.78
CA SER A 338 -15.55 10.15 -8.49
C SER A 338 -14.04 10.34 -8.60
N ALA A 339 -13.58 11.59 -8.78
CA ALA A 339 -12.15 11.88 -8.83
C ALA A 339 -11.47 11.72 -7.47
N TYR A 340 -12.10 12.10 -6.36
CA TYR A 340 -11.59 11.78 -5.03
C TYR A 340 -11.64 10.27 -4.71
N ALA A 341 -12.67 9.57 -5.20
CA ALA A 341 -12.73 8.11 -5.08
C ALA A 341 -11.53 7.44 -5.77
N ALA A 342 -11.14 7.92 -6.95
CA ALA A 342 -9.95 7.44 -7.66
C ALA A 342 -8.67 7.68 -6.84
N ASN A 343 -8.51 8.88 -6.22
CA ASN A 343 -7.37 9.16 -5.35
C ASN A 343 -7.32 8.21 -4.13
N SER A 344 -8.46 7.94 -3.49
CA SER A 344 -8.54 6.98 -2.37
C SER A 344 -8.13 5.59 -2.79
N GLY A 345 -8.66 5.09 -3.92
CA GLY A 345 -8.31 3.79 -4.47
C GLY A 345 -6.81 3.67 -4.81
N ALA A 346 -6.22 4.72 -5.40
CA ALA A 346 -4.79 4.77 -5.73
C ALA A 346 -3.91 4.69 -4.46
N LEU A 347 -4.26 5.43 -3.40
CA LEU A 347 -3.56 5.35 -2.11
C LEU A 347 -3.71 3.97 -1.46
N LYS A 348 -4.90 3.35 -1.55
CA LYS A 348 -5.13 2.00 -1.03
C LYS A 348 -4.28 0.97 -1.77
N GLN A 349 -4.22 1.07 -3.10
CA GLN A 349 -3.37 0.21 -3.91
C GLN A 349 -1.89 0.41 -3.56
N ALA A 350 -1.43 1.66 -3.45
CA ALA A 350 -0.05 1.97 -3.07
C ALA A 350 0.31 1.41 -1.68
N ALA A 351 -0.59 1.49 -0.70
CA ALA A 351 -0.36 0.90 0.62
C ALA A 351 -0.14 -0.62 0.53
N GLN A 352 -0.89 -1.31 -0.32
CA GLN A 352 -0.78 -2.75 -0.55
C GLN A 352 0.51 -3.11 -1.29
N ASP A 353 0.80 -2.41 -2.39
CA ASP A 353 1.95 -2.70 -3.25
C ASP A 353 3.29 -2.44 -2.54
N LEU A 354 3.35 -1.37 -1.73
CA LEU A 354 4.54 -0.99 -0.97
C LEU A 354 4.65 -1.69 0.40
N GLY A 355 3.61 -2.41 0.83
CA GLY A 355 3.60 -3.09 2.13
C GLY A 355 3.72 -2.13 3.32
N ILE A 356 3.07 -0.96 3.26
CA ILE A 356 3.08 0.09 4.28
C ILE A 356 1.68 0.31 4.87
N HIS A 357 1.62 1.02 5.99
CA HIS A 357 0.37 1.59 6.51
C HIS A 357 0.26 3.07 6.13
N ILE A 358 -0.92 3.52 5.72
CA ILE A 358 -1.20 4.94 5.48
C ILE A 358 -2.18 5.46 6.54
N LEU A 359 -1.76 6.50 7.27
CA LEU A 359 -2.65 7.33 8.08
C LEU A 359 -3.03 8.56 7.25
N LEU A 360 -4.27 8.59 6.79
CA LEU A 360 -4.79 9.65 5.95
C LEU A 360 -5.65 10.61 6.77
N LEU A 361 -5.22 11.84 6.93
CA LEU A 361 -5.99 12.86 7.61
C LEU A 361 -7.08 13.39 6.69
N SER A 362 -8.30 13.56 7.20
CA SER A 362 -9.45 14.04 6.43
C SER A 362 -10.27 15.06 7.21
N GLN A 363 -10.73 16.10 6.52
CA GLN A 363 -11.63 17.06 7.11
C GLN A 363 -13.06 16.53 7.15
N LEU A 364 -13.75 16.75 8.27
CA LEU A 364 -15.16 16.41 8.42
C LEU A 364 -16.07 17.56 7.98
N ASN A 365 -17.26 17.23 7.49
CA ASN A 365 -18.33 18.18 7.29
C ASN A 365 -18.80 18.75 8.64
N ILE A 366 -19.10 20.04 8.67
CA ILE A 366 -19.66 20.69 9.86
C ILE A 366 -21.19 20.54 9.75
N ARG A 367 -21.80 19.78 10.66
CA ARG A 367 -23.26 19.68 10.77
C ARG A 367 -23.74 20.46 11.99
N ASP A 368 -23.38 20.01 13.19
CA ASP A 368 -23.76 20.66 14.45
C ASP A 368 -22.54 20.78 15.37
N ASP A 369 -22.35 21.95 16.02
CA ASP A 369 -21.31 22.13 17.02
C ASP A 369 -21.63 21.29 18.26
N GLY A 370 -20.62 20.50 18.69
CA GLY A 370 -20.73 19.63 19.86
C GLY A 370 -21.37 18.25 19.58
N ALA A 371 -21.91 18.00 18.38
CA ALA A 371 -22.42 16.68 18.05
C ALA A 371 -21.30 15.67 17.76
N ARG A 372 -21.46 14.44 18.23
CA ARG A 372 -20.58 13.32 17.90
C ARG A 372 -20.64 13.03 16.39
N PRO A 373 -19.50 13.04 15.68
CA PRO A 373 -19.48 12.74 14.24
C PRO A 373 -19.71 11.25 13.98
N GLY A 374 -20.33 10.99 12.83
CA GLY A 374 -20.53 9.65 12.28
C GLY A 374 -19.91 9.51 10.90
N MET A 375 -20.01 8.33 10.29
CA MET A 375 -19.41 8.04 8.98
C MET A 375 -19.88 8.99 7.88
N GLY A 376 -21.14 9.42 7.88
CA GLY A 376 -21.68 10.37 6.92
C GLY A 376 -21.11 11.81 7.01
N ASP A 377 -20.24 12.09 7.99
CA ASP A 377 -19.57 13.37 8.14
C ASP A 377 -18.19 13.42 7.46
N LEU A 378 -17.69 12.29 6.95
CA LEU A 378 -16.51 12.30 6.08
C LEU A 378 -16.83 13.09 4.81
N LYS A 379 -16.00 14.12 4.58
CA LYS A 379 -16.19 15.02 3.45
C LYS A 379 -15.78 14.32 2.15
N GLU A 380 -16.66 14.38 1.16
CA GLU A 380 -16.40 14.16 -0.26
C GLU A 380 -16.41 12.74 -0.82
N THR A 381 -16.21 11.63 -0.09
CA THR A 381 -16.38 10.30 -0.71
C THR A 381 -16.79 9.19 0.24
N GLY A 382 -17.87 8.47 -0.10
CA GLY A 382 -18.18 7.15 0.47
C GLY A 382 -17.09 6.10 0.17
N GLN A 383 -16.23 6.32 -0.85
CA GLN A 383 -15.12 5.44 -1.18
C GLN A 383 -14.03 5.45 -0.10
N LEU A 384 -13.70 6.63 0.44
CA LEU A 384 -12.73 6.76 1.52
C LEU A 384 -13.17 5.96 2.76
N GLU A 385 -14.49 5.95 3.02
CA GLU A 385 -15.08 5.11 4.05
C GLU A 385 -14.84 3.62 3.76
N GLN A 386 -15.06 3.18 2.52
CA GLN A 386 -14.93 1.77 2.14
C GLN A 386 -13.47 1.29 2.21
N ASP A 387 -12.52 2.09 1.76
CA ASP A 387 -11.09 1.76 1.68
C ASP A 387 -10.41 1.71 3.06
N ALA A 388 -10.90 2.53 4.02
CA ALA A 388 -10.34 2.59 5.36
C ALA A 388 -10.58 1.30 6.16
N ALA A 389 -9.56 0.81 6.85
CA ALA A 389 -9.68 -0.26 7.84
C ALA A 389 -10.30 0.26 9.15
N ALA A 390 -9.93 1.47 9.55
CA ALA A 390 -10.49 2.15 10.73
C ALA A 390 -10.65 3.66 10.47
N VAL A 391 -11.61 4.27 11.16
CA VAL A 391 -11.90 5.70 11.04
C VAL A 391 -12.07 6.33 12.43
N PRO A 392 -10.97 6.66 13.14
CA PRO A 392 -11.04 7.53 14.31
C PRO A 392 -11.39 8.96 13.91
N MET A 393 -12.24 9.63 14.68
CA MET A 393 -12.71 11.00 14.42
C MET A 393 -12.57 11.89 15.65
N LEU A 394 -11.89 13.00 15.48
CA LEU A 394 -11.74 14.05 16.50
C LEU A 394 -12.89 15.07 16.41
N TYR A 395 -13.44 15.43 17.56
CA TYR A 395 -14.44 16.48 17.68
C TYR A 395 -14.38 17.14 19.06
N LYS A 396 -14.99 18.31 19.19
CA LYS A 396 -15.23 18.94 20.50
C LYS A 396 -16.66 18.64 20.89
N ASP A 397 -16.88 18.24 22.14
CA ASP A 397 -18.22 18.08 22.71
C ASP A 397 -18.88 19.44 23.01
N LYS A 398 -20.07 19.44 23.57
CA LYS A 398 -20.82 20.66 23.89
C LYS A 398 -20.14 21.53 24.95
N ASP A 399 -19.29 20.95 25.76
CA ASP A 399 -18.52 21.61 26.80
C ASP A 399 -17.14 22.09 26.29
N GLY A 400 -16.82 21.84 25.02
CA GLY A 400 -15.57 22.21 24.37
C GLY A 400 -14.41 21.24 24.61
N ASN A 401 -14.64 20.11 25.28
CA ASN A 401 -13.60 19.09 25.49
C ASN A 401 -13.28 18.39 24.19
N LEU A 402 -11.99 18.11 23.97
CA LEU A 402 -11.60 17.28 22.84
C LEU A 402 -12.00 15.83 23.09
N CYS A 403 -12.70 15.25 22.14
CA CYS A 403 -13.16 13.87 22.17
C CYS A 403 -12.74 13.13 20.89
N MET A 404 -12.61 11.83 21.01
CA MET A 404 -12.43 10.94 19.86
C MET A 404 -13.50 9.87 19.84
N THR A 405 -14.07 9.63 18.66
CA THR A 405 -14.96 8.50 18.40
C THR A 405 -14.38 7.62 17.29
N VAL A 406 -14.72 6.33 17.31
CA VAL A 406 -14.31 5.36 16.30
C VAL A 406 -15.54 4.69 15.70
N PRO A 407 -16.20 5.36 14.72
CA PRO A 407 -17.42 4.83 14.10
C PRO A 407 -17.16 3.63 13.18
N LYS A 408 -15.93 3.46 12.68
CA LYS A 408 -15.53 2.29 11.89
C LYS A 408 -14.22 1.70 12.40
N ASN A 409 -14.24 0.38 12.63
CA ASN A 409 -13.05 -0.43 12.88
C ASN A 409 -13.32 -1.84 12.34
N ARG A 410 -12.62 -2.24 11.27
CA ARG A 410 -12.87 -3.51 10.57
C ARG A 410 -12.60 -4.72 11.45
N ASP A 411 -11.55 -4.65 12.26
CA ASP A 411 -11.04 -5.78 13.03
C ASP A 411 -11.24 -5.63 14.54
N GLY A 412 -12.05 -4.64 14.96
CA GLY A 412 -12.23 -4.34 16.38
C GLY A 412 -13.59 -3.72 16.74
N LYS A 413 -13.68 -3.24 17.97
CA LYS A 413 -14.88 -2.58 18.48
C LYS A 413 -15.12 -1.24 17.78
N THR A 414 -16.39 -0.89 17.61
CA THR A 414 -16.86 0.39 17.06
C THR A 414 -17.68 1.15 18.10
N GLU A 415 -18.11 2.36 17.74
CA GLU A 415 -19.00 3.21 18.55
C GLU A 415 -18.43 3.62 19.93
N ILE A 416 -17.11 3.50 20.12
CA ILE A 416 -16.43 3.99 21.31
C ILE A 416 -16.22 5.51 21.16
N SER A 417 -16.52 6.26 22.21
CA SER A 417 -16.22 7.68 22.28
C SER A 417 -15.62 8.00 23.63
N LYS A 418 -14.45 8.64 23.64
CA LYS A 418 -13.74 9.02 24.86
C LYS A 418 -13.18 10.43 24.75
N GLN A 419 -13.11 11.11 25.90
CA GLN A 419 -12.45 12.41 26.05
C GLN A 419 -10.93 12.22 25.93
N LEU A 420 -10.24 13.26 25.46
CA LEU A 420 -8.78 13.36 25.35
C LEU A 420 -8.28 14.62 26.02
N ASP A 421 -7.12 14.54 26.63
CA ASP A 421 -6.38 15.69 27.15
C ASP A 421 -5.40 16.22 26.10
N VAL A 422 -5.25 17.55 26.04
CA VAL A 422 -4.36 18.21 25.08
C VAL A 422 -3.45 19.20 25.80
N VAL A 423 -2.16 19.02 25.63
CA VAL A 423 -1.15 20.02 26.01
C VAL A 423 -0.89 20.91 24.81
N TRP A 424 -1.69 21.95 24.67
CA TRP A 424 -1.73 22.83 23.51
C TRP A 424 -0.38 23.41 23.06
N PRO A 425 0.52 23.85 23.96
CA PRO A 425 1.79 24.42 23.51
C PRO A 425 2.62 23.46 22.65
N CYS A 426 2.65 22.18 22.99
CA CYS A 426 3.39 21.16 22.23
C CYS A 426 2.48 20.23 21.42
N LEU A 427 1.17 20.45 21.42
CA LEU A 427 0.17 19.64 20.72
C LEU A 427 0.22 18.13 21.08
N ARG A 428 0.62 17.82 22.31
CA ARG A 428 0.63 16.44 22.79
C ARG A 428 -0.77 16.05 23.27
N ILE A 429 -1.28 14.93 22.77
CA ILE A 429 -2.65 14.44 23.02
C ILE A 429 -2.55 13.09 23.74
N THR A 430 -3.26 12.94 24.84
CA THR A 430 -3.24 11.73 25.70
C THR A 430 -4.64 11.33 26.12
N ALA A 431 -4.80 10.09 26.61
CA ALA A 431 -5.99 9.72 27.36
C ALA A 431 -6.02 10.46 28.70
N PRO A 432 -7.21 10.74 29.27
CA PRO A 432 -7.33 11.35 30.60
C PRO A 432 -6.60 10.53 31.67
N TYR A 433 -5.92 11.23 32.58
CA TYR A 433 -5.06 10.66 33.63
C TYR A 433 -5.73 9.55 34.48
N ARG A 434 -7.06 9.52 34.56
CA ARG A 434 -7.81 8.51 35.32
C ARG A 434 -7.87 7.12 34.65
N GLU A 435 -7.48 7.02 33.37
CA GLU A 435 -7.46 5.75 32.63
C GLU A 435 -6.05 5.14 32.48
N THR A 436 -5.01 5.83 32.97
CA THR A 436 -3.60 5.48 32.71
C THR A 436 -2.92 4.66 33.81
N GLU A 437 -3.66 4.07 34.76
CA GLU A 437 -3.00 3.27 35.81
C GLU A 437 -2.30 1.98 35.33
N GLN A 438 -2.27 1.67 34.03
CA GLN A 438 -1.59 0.46 33.51
C GLN A 438 -0.72 0.63 32.26
N ALA A 439 -0.45 1.82 31.78
CA ALA A 439 0.47 1.98 30.65
C ALA A 439 1.68 2.84 31.05
N ALA A 440 2.69 2.19 31.59
CA ALA A 440 4.02 2.78 31.70
C ALA A 440 4.53 3.05 30.28
N PHE A 441 4.65 4.33 29.93
CA PHE A 441 5.34 4.76 28.74
C PHE A 441 6.85 4.52 28.96
N PHE A 442 7.37 3.46 28.34
CA PHE A 442 8.73 3.39 27.75
C PHE A 442 8.81 2.23 26.79
#